data_ac3b6056aba03d6cde2d2931b9664753
#
_entry.id   ac3b6056aba03d6cde2d2931b9664753
#
_cell.length_a   1.000
_cell.length_b   1.000
_cell.length_c   1.000
_cell.angle_alpha   90.00
_cell.angle_beta   90.00
_cell.angle_gamma   90.00
#
_symmetry.space_group_name_H-M   'P 1'
#
loop_
_entity.id
_entity.type
_entity.pdbx_description
1 polymer ?
#
loop_
_entity_poly.entity_id
_entity_poly.type
_entity_poly.pdbx_seq_one_letter_code
_entity_poly.pdbx_strand_id
1 'polypeptide(L)'
;MAESAAKVSGDVKDLALAEYGKRRIEWANQHMPVLQLIRKRFIKEQPLKGIRVSACLHVTSETANLAITLRDGGADVVLCGSNPLSTQDDVAASLIRDYNIPTYAIKGEDNATYYAHIAAAIDHKPQITMDDGADLVTQLLTKHPDLVKGVIGGTEETTTGVIRLRAMAKDGTLKYPVIAVNDALTKHFFDNRYGTGQSTLDGIIRATNLLLAGLKVVVAGYGWCGRGVSMRAKGLGADVIVTEINPTKAIEAVMDGFRVMPMNEAAKIGDVFVTVTGNKSVLSHEHFEKMKDGAVVSNSGHFNVEIDIPALERLSSSRKIARPFVEEFSMKDGRKLYLLGDGRLINLAAAEGHPASVMDMSFANQALASEYMVKHATELKNQVYSVPEHLDQQIAKLKLDSMGVLIDKLTPEQEHYLASWNEGT
;
A
#
# COMPACT_ATOMS: atom_id res chain seq x y z
N MET A 1 6.87 43.79 11.87
CA MET A 1 6.51 43.41 10.48
C MET A 1 6.50 41.89 10.45
N ALA A 2 5.34 41.29 10.30
CA ALA A 2 5.27 39.83 10.13
C ALA A 2 5.83 39.52 8.74
N GLU A 3 6.95 38.80 8.67
CA GLU A 3 7.38 38.18 7.45
C GLU A 3 6.23 37.30 6.93
N SER A 4 5.75 37.62 5.72
CA SER A 4 4.83 36.79 4.99
C SER A 4 5.54 35.45 4.76
N ALA A 5 5.25 34.45 5.60
CA ALA A 5 5.70 33.10 5.34
C ALA A 5 5.28 32.75 3.92
N ALA A 6 6.24 32.38 3.08
CA ALA A 6 5.95 31.96 1.70
C ALA A 6 4.90 30.85 1.76
N LYS A 7 3.78 31.05 1.07
CA LYS A 7 2.69 30.10 1.03
C LYS A 7 3.22 28.79 0.45
N VAL A 8 3.21 27.70 1.22
CA VAL A 8 3.64 26.37 0.75
C VAL A 8 2.80 25.98 -0.47
N SER A 9 3.46 25.55 -1.55
CA SER A 9 2.78 25.11 -2.76
C SER A 9 2.05 23.77 -2.54
N GLY A 10 1.00 23.54 -3.28
CA GLY A 10 0.25 22.28 -3.23
C GLY A 10 -1.11 22.43 -3.87
N ASP A 11 -1.75 21.30 -4.15
CA ASP A 11 -3.12 21.22 -4.65
C ASP A 11 -3.89 20.18 -3.82
N VAL A 12 -4.81 20.67 -3.00
CA VAL A 12 -5.63 19.87 -2.06
C VAL A 12 -7.05 20.40 -2.10
N LYS A 13 -8.00 19.57 -1.75
CA LYS A 13 -9.42 19.87 -1.89
C LYS A 13 -9.86 21.14 -1.14
N ASP A 14 -9.50 21.29 0.11
CA ASP A 14 -9.85 22.44 0.95
C ASP A 14 -8.95 22.54 2.16
N LEU A 15 -8.22 23.64 2.33
CA LEU A 15 -7.35 23.88 3.48
C LEU A 15 -8.14 24.05 4.80
N ALA A 16 -9.43 24.34 4.76
CA ALA A 16 -10.27 24.42 5.96
C ALA A 16 -10.41 23.09 6.69
N LEU A 17 -10.17 21.96 6.00
CA LEU A 17 -10.21 20.62 6.57
C LEU A 17 -9.01 20.29 7.48
N ALA A 18 -7.94 21.08 7.43
CA ALA A 18 -6.65 20.76 8.05
C ALA A 18 -6.73 20.52 9.56
N GLU A 19 -7.60 21.21 10.30
CA GLU A 19 -7.72 21.02 11.74
C GLU A 19 -8.14 19.60 12.12
N TYR A 20 -9.01 19.00 11.34
CA TYR A 20 -9.42 17.61 11.55
C TYR A 20 -8.30 16.65 11.14
N GLY A 21 -7.62 16.91 10.02
CA GLY A 21 -6.47 16.14 9.56
C GLY A 21 -5.33 16.13 10.57
N LYS A 22 -5.03 17.28 11.21
CA LYS A 22 -4.02 17.36 12.26
C LYS A 22 -4.32 16.38 13.42
N ARG A 23 -5.56 16.34 13.89
CA ARG A 23 -5.95 15.40 14.96
C ARG A 23 -5.77 13.93 14.54
N ARG A 24 -6.08 13.59 13.28
CA ARG A 24 -5.87 12.24 12.75
C ARG A 24 -4.39 11.89 12.68
N ILE A 25 -3.55 12.82 12.20
CA ILE A 25 -2.08 12.64 12.15
C ILE A 25 -1.53 12.42 13.56
N GLU A 26 -1.93 13.25 14.53
CA GLU A 26 -1.51 13.13 15.93
C GLU A 26 -2.00 11.82 16.58
N TRP A 27 -3.22 11.38 16.26
CA TRP A 27 -3.75 10.08 16.70
C TRP A 27 -2.94 8.91 16.14
N ALA A 28 -2.69 8.88 14.83
CA ALA A 28 -1.88 7.85 14.20
C ALA A 28 -0.45 7.81 14.79
N ASN A 29 0.15 8.98 15.03
CA ASN A 29 1.48 9.09 15.62
C ASN A 29 1.59 8.36 16.97
N GLN A 30 0.56 8.37 17.81
CA GLN A 30 0.57 7.67 19.11
C GLN A 30 0.75 6.16 18.95
N HIS A 31 0.36 5.60 17.81
CA HIS A 31 0.42 4.18 17.50
C HIS A 31 1.62 3.80 16.59
N MET A 32 2.57 4.74 16.41
CA MET A 32 3.75 4.55 15.56
C MET A 32 5.07 4.74 16.35
N PRO A 33 5.28 3.97 17.43
CA PRO A 33 6.41 4.17 18.35
C PRO A 33 7.78 3.97 17.70
N VAL A 34 7.90 3.04 16.74
CA VAL A 34 9.18 2.79 16.03
C VAL A 34 9.54 3.99 15.17
N LEU A 35 8.57 4.49 14.41
CA LEU A 35 8.78 5.68 13.58
C LEU A 35 9.10 6.92 14.43
N GLN A 36 8.45 7.06 15.61
CA GLN A 36 8.79 8.13 16.56
C GLN A 36 10.23 8.04 17.07
N LEU A 37 10.75 6.83 17.35
CA LEU A 37 12.16 6.64 17.77
C LEU A 37 13.10 7.02 16.62
N ILE A 38 12.80 6.61 15.40
CA ILE A 38 13.57 7.00 14.22
C ILE A 38 13.54 8.52 14.02
N ARG A 39 12.36 9.14 14.13
CA ARG A 39 12.19 10.59 14.01
C ARG A 39 13.03 11.35 15.04
N LYS A 40 13.04 10.92 16.31
CA LYS A 40 13.90 11.52 17.36
C LYS A 40 15.38 11.48 17.00
N ARG A 41 15.85 10.36 16.42
CA ARG A 41 17.22 10.22 15.91
C ARG A 41 17.45 11.13 14.70
N PHE A 42 16.53 11.15 13.76
CA PHE A 42 16.61 11.95 12.53
C PHE A 42 16.68 13.46 12.81
N ILE A 43 15.90 13.97 13.76
CA ILE A 43 15.99 15.37 14.22
C ILE A 43 17.41 15.71 14.68
N LYS A 44 18.04 14.81 15.41
CA LYS A 44 19.39 15.03 15.97
C LYS A 44 20.49 14.88 14.93
N GLU A 45 20.40 13.87 14.08
CA GLU A 45 21.48 13.47 13.16
C GLU A 45 21.36 14.08 11.76
N GLN A 46 20.16 14.51 11.37
CA GLN A 46 19.87 15.12 10.06
C GLN A 46 20.38 14.28 8.87
N PRO A 47 20.09 12.95 8.80
CA PRO A 47 20.70 12.05 7.82
C PRO A 47 20.28 12.35 6.38
N LEU A 48 19.18 13.08 6.19
CA LEU A 48 18.63 13.44 4.88
C LEU A 48 18.84 14.94 4.55
N LYS A 49 19.74 15.61 5.27
CA LYS A 49 19.95 17.07 5.10
C LYS A 49 20.27 17.44 3.66
N GLY A 50 19.42 18.29 3.07
CA GLY A 50 19.58 18.82 1.71
C GLY A 50 19.17 17.83 0.60
N ILE A 51 18.58 16.70 0.96
CA ILE A 51 18.06 15.72 -0.01
C ILE A 51 16.61 16.06 -0.36
N ARG A 52 16.31 16.18 -1.65
CA ARG A 52 14.95 16.31 -2.16
C ARG A 52 14.32 14.92 -2.33
N VAL A 53 13.22 14.71 -1.63
CA VAL A 53 12.42 13.47 -1.69
C VAL A 53 11.07 13.78 -2.32
N SER A 54 10.76 13.15 -3.43
CA SER A 54 9.40 13.16 -3.99
C SER A 54 8.74 11.82 -3.71
N ALA A 55 7.64 11.85 -2.97
CA ALA A 55 6.89 10.69 -2.55
C ALA A 55 5.55 10.63 -3.26
N CYS A 56 5.26 9.50 -3.92
CA CYS A 56 3.98 9.17 -4.52
C CYS A 56 3.38 8.01 -3.72
N LEU A 57 2.57 8.33 -2.71
CA LEU A 57 2.04 7.39 -1.73
C LEU A 57 0.55 7.61 -1.51
N HIS A 58 -0.13 6.65 -0.89
CA HIS A 58 -1.47 6.89 -0.37
C HIS A 58 -1.43 7.98 0.71
N VAL A 59 -2.20 9.06 0.56
CA VAL A 59 -2.15 10.20 1.49
C VAL A 59 -3.07 9.94 2.69
N THR A 60 -2.52 9.25 3.69
CA THR A 60 -3.19 8.90 4.94
C THR A 60 -2.50 9.54 6.15
N SER A 61 -3.13 9.44 7.32
CA SER A 61 -2.54 9.93 8.58
C SER A 61 -1.21 9.28 8.92
N GLU A 62 -1.00 8.03 8.51
CA GLU A 62 0.23 7.27 8.68
C GLU A 62 1.33 7.80 7.74
N THR A 63 0.99 7.99 6.46
CA THR A 63 1.89 8.57 5.45
C THR A 63 2.34 9.98 5.84
N ALA A 64 1.45 10.76 6.44
CA ALA A 64 1.81 12.07 6.96
C ALA A 64 2.91 11.98 8.03
N ASN A 65 2.85 11.00 8.93
CA ASN A 65 3.89 10.79 9.95
C ASN A 65 5.24 10.37 9.32
N LEU A 66 5.24 9.60 8.22
CA LEU A 66 6.45 9.33 7.45
C LEU A 66 7.01 10.62 6.84
N ALA A 67 6.20 11.39 6.12
CA ALA A 67 6.62 12.63 5.48
C ALA A 67 7.20 13.63 6.50
N ILE A 68 6.58 13.76 7.66
CA ILE A 68 7.06 14.55 8.79
C ILE A 68 8.41 14.04 9.30
N THR A 69 8.57 12.72 9.40
CA THR A 69 9.83 12.09 9.84
C THR A 69 10.98 12.38 8.87
N LEU A 70 10.74 12.28 7.56
CA LEU A 70 11.74 12.57 6.53
C LEU A 70 12.11 14.05 6.54
N ARG A 71 11.13 14.96 6.60
CA ARG A 71 11.36 16.41 6.72
C ARG A 71 12.19 16.74 7.96
N ASP A 72 11.83 16.19 9.09
CA ASP A 72 12.54 16.42 10.36
C ASP A 72 13.95 15.83 10.35
N GLY A 73 14.20 14.84 9.49
CA GLY A 73 15.53 14.31 9.17
C GLY A 73 16.34 15.16 8.19
N GLY A 74 15.80 16.33 7.79
CA GLY A 74 16.47 17.30 6.93
C GLY A 74 16.15 17.21 5.44
N ALA A 75 15.21 16.31 5.05
CA ALA A 75 14.78 16.23 3.67
C ALA A 75 13.86 17.40 3.28
N ASP A 76 13.98 17.82 2.04
CA ASP A 76 12.97 18.64 1.36
C ASP A 76 11.98 17.67 0.70
N VAL A 77 10.75 17.61 1.23
CA VAL A 77 9.75 16.57 0.91
C VAL A 77 8.61 17.18 0.13
N VAL A 78 8.23 16.53 -0.97
CA VAL A 78 6.98 16.77 -1.71
C VAL A 78 6.20 15.45 -1.76
N LEU A 79 4.89 15.49 -1.53
CA LEU A 79 3.99 14.34 -1.54
C LEU A 79 2.91 14.49 -2.60
N CYS A 80 2.67 13.43 -3.39
CA CYS A 80 1.48 13.29 -4.23
C CYS A 80 0.77 11.95 -3.96
N GLY A 81 -0.50 11.88 -4.37
CA GLY A 81 -1.28 10.66 -4.24
C GLY A 81 -0.82 9.55 -5.19
N SER A 82 -0.82 8.30 -4.76
CA SER A 82 -0.54 7.12 -5.61
C SER A 82 -1.80 6.43 -6.15
N ASN A 83 -2.98 6.92 -5.80
CA ASN A 83 -4.25 6.43 -6.30
C ASN A 83 -5.33 7.51 -6.15
N PRO A 84 -6.19 7.75 -7.17
CA PRO A 84 -7.22 8.80 -7.12
C PRO A 84 -8.23 8.70 -5.96
N LEU A 85 -8.46 7.51 -5.39
CA LEU A 85 -9.43 7.32 -4.30
C LEU A 85 -8.80 7.16 -2.90
N SER A 86 -7.47 7.20 -2.79
CA SER A 86 -6.77 6.88 -1.54
C SER A 86 -6.33 8.08 -0.70
N THR A 87 -6.72 9.28 -1.08
CA THR A 87 -6.38 10.50 -0.34
C THR A 87 -7.36 10.76 0.79
N GLN A 88 -6.85 11.08 1.97
CA GLN A 88 -7.60 11.69 3.07
C GLN A 88 -7.44 13.21 2.93
N ASP A 89 -8.47 13.90 2.42
CA ASP A 89 -8.41 15.33 2.06
C ASP A 89 -8.05 16.24 3.24
N ASP A 90 -8.48 15.88 4.43
CA ASP A 90 -8.18 16.57 5.69
C ASP A 90 -6.70 16.42 6.09
N VAL A 91 -6.12 15.24 5.88
CA VAL A 91 -4.69 14.99 6.09
C VAL A 91 -3.84 15.75 5.08
N ALA A 92 -4.21 15.72 3.80
CA ALA A 92 -3.53 16.48 2.74
C ALA A 92 -3.52 17.99 3.04
N ALA A 93 -4.65 18.54 3.49
CA ALA A 93 -4.77 19.93 3.91
C ALA A 93 -3.86 20.27 5.11
N SER A 94 -3.79 19.38 6.10
CA SER A 94 -2.95 19.58 7.29
C SER A 94 -1.46 19.53 6.99
N LEU A 95 -1.03 18.64 6.07
CA LEU A 95 0.37 18.57 5.63
C LEU A 95 0.86 19.92 5.08
N ILE A 96 0.05 20.61 4.30
CA ILE A 96 0.37 21.96 3.79
C ILE A 96 0.32 22.99 4.92
N ARG A 97 -0.81 23.09 5.63
CA ARG A 97 -1.09 24.19 6.56
C ARG A 97 -0.26 24.10 7.84
N ASP A 98 -0.19 22.89 8.43
CA ASP A 98 0.36 22.72 9.78
C ASP A 98 1.79 22.19 9.78
N TYR A 99 2.17 21.47 8.72
CA TYR A 99 3.48 20.82 8.65
C TYR A 99 4.39 21.40 7.55
N ASN A 100 3.93 22.33 6.73
CA ASN A 100 4.69 22.94 5.63
C ASN A 100 5.30 21.93 4.66
N ILE A 101 4.55 20.86 4.33
CA ILE A 101 4.94 19.85 3.36
C ILE A 101 4.07 20.03 2.10
N PRO A 102 4.65 20.42 0.95
CA PRO A 102 3.93 20.52 -0.32
C PRO A 102 3.24 19.19 -0.63
N THR A 103 1.92 19.26 -0.86
CA THR A 103 1.09 18.06 -1.08
C THR A 103 0.16 18.30 -2.26
N TYR A 104 0.13 17.34 -3.18
CA TYR A 104 -0.69 17.35 -4.39
C TYR A 104 -1.56 16.08 -4.39
N ALA A 105 -2.77 16.16 -3.83
CA ALA A 105 -3.64 15.01 -3.71
C ALA A 105 -5.08 15.42 -3.35
N ILE A 106 -6.06 14.90 -4.11
CA ILE A 106 -7.49 15.14 -3.92
C ILE A 106 -8.23 13.80 -4.03
N LYS A 107 -9.06 13.47 -3.04
CA LYS A 107 -9.90 12.26 -3.12
C LYS A 107 -10.95 12.40 -4.22
N GLY A 108 -10.95 11.46 -5.16
CA GLY A 108 -11.86 11.43 -6.29
C GLY A 108 -11.38 12.25 -7.48
N GLU A 109 -10.10 12.62 -7.53
CA GLU A 109 -9.50 13.28 -8.68
C GLU A 109 -9.59 12.41 -9.96
N ASP A 110 -9.67 13.04 -11.11
CA ASP A 110 -9.62 12.34 -12.38
C ASP A 110 -8.18 11.98 -12.79
N ASN A 111 -8.04 11.15 -13.82
CA ASN A 111 -6.72 10.72 -14.28
C ASN A 111 -5.84 11.90 -14.75
N ALA A 112 -6.40 12.96 -15.32
CA ALA A 112 -5.64 14.11 -15.79
C ALA A 112 -5.02 14.86 -14.60
N THR A 113 -5.80 15.12 -13.56
CA THR A 113 -5.38 15.73 -12.30
C THR A 113 -4.35 14.84 -11.57
N TYR A 114 -4.61 13.54 -11.50
CA TYR A 114 -3.68 12.57 -10.91
C TYR A 114 -2.28 12.63 -11.53
N TYR A 115 -2.19 12.60 -12.86
CA TYR A 115 -0.89 12.69 -13.53
C TYR A 115 -0.28 14.09 -13.48
N ALA A 116 -1.08 15.16 -13.38
CA ALA A 116 -0.58 16.52 -13.13
C ALA A 116 0.06 16.63 -11.71
N HIS A 117 -0.52 15.97 -10.71
CA HIS A 117 0.04 15.91 -9.36
C HIS A 117 1.37 15.15 -9.32
N ILE A 118 1.49 14.04 -10.05
CA ILE A 118 2.78 13.32 -10.18
C ILE A 118 3.81 14.22 -10.89
N ALA A 119 3.41 14.95 -11.95
CA ALA A 119 4.31 15.88 -12.63
C ALA A 119 4.80 16.99 -11.69
N ALA A 120 3.93 17.55 -10.84
CA ALA A 120 4.31 18.54 -9.82
C ALA A 120 5.32 17.97 -8.82
N ALA A 121 5.19 16.71 -8.42
CA ALA A 121 6.17 16.04 -7.59
C ALA A 121 7.50 15.79 -8.32
N ILE A 122 7.48 15.56 -9.64
CA ILE A 122 8.69 15.43 -10.47
C ILE A 122 9.39 16.80 -10.67
N ASP A 123 8.63 17.89 -10.80
CA ASP A 123 9.17 19.25 -10.94
C ASP A 123 10.00 19.70 -9.70
N HIS A 124 9.82 19.04 -8.57
CA HIS A 124 10.66 19.17 -7.39
C HIS A 124 12.11 18.67 -7.62
N LYS A 125 12.36 17.97 -8.74
CA LYS A 125 13.67 17.40 -9.14
C LYS A 125 14.24 16.47 -8.06
N PRO A 126 13.56 15.36 -7.76
CA PRO A 126 13.92 14.48 -6.67
C PRO A 126 15.34 13.91 -6.81
N GLN A 127 16.02 13.75 -5.68
CA GLN A 127 17.21 12.94 -5.54
C GLN A 127 16.86 11.53 -5.04
N ILE A 128 15.75 11.41 -4.28
CA ILE A 128 15.16 10.14 -3.90
C ILE A 128 13.70 10.11 -4.37
N THR A 129 13.31 9.05 -5.06
CA THR A 129 11.91 8.73 -5.33
C THR A 129 11.40 7.75 -4.28
N MET A 130 10.20 7.98 -3.74
CA MET A 130 9.51 7.04 -2.87
C MET A 130 8.16 6.77 -3.52
N ASP A 131 7.91 5.52 -3.92
CA ASP A 131 6.76 5.21 -4.77
C ASP A 131 5.93 4.05 -4.18
N ASP A 132 4.65 4.05 -4.53
CA ASP A 132 3.71 2.99 -4.21
C ASP A 132 2.94 2.63 -5.49
N GLY A 133 3.51 1.68 -6.26
CA GLY A 133 3.01 1.24 -7.55
C GLY A 133 3.87 1.64 -8.75
N ALA A 134 4.98 2.33 -8.55
CA ALA A 134 5.96 2.75 -9.56
C ALA A 134 5.39 3.72 -10.63
N ASP A 135 4.36 4.52 -10.34
CA ASP A 135 3.84 5.50 -11.29
C ASP A 135 4.72 6.75 -11.37
N LEU A 136 5.23 7.25 -10.25
CA LEU A 136 6.21 8.34 -10.21
C LEU A 136 7.48 7.96 -10.97
N VAL A 137 8.03 6.78 -10.70
CA VAL A 137 9.22 6.27 -11.40
C VAL A 137 8.96 6.11 -12.89
N THR A 138 7.80 5.57 -13.28
CA THR A 138 7.42 5.40 -14.68
C THR A 138 7.34 6.75 -15.41
N GLN A 139 6.66 7.75 -14.82
CA GLN A 139 6.56 9.09 -15.41
C GLN A 139 7.93 9.76 -15.51
N LEU A 140 8.75 9.66 -14.45
CA LEU A 140 10.09 10.22 -14.43
C LEU A 140 10.97 9.63 -15.55
N LEU A 141 11.01 8.30 -15.69
CA LEU A 141 11.81 7.62 -16.71
C LEU A 141 11.33 7.86 -18.14
N THR A 142 10.02 7.99 -18.35
CA THR A 142 9.44 8.08 -19.70
C THR A 142 9.16 9.49 -20.18
N LYS A 143 8.82 10.42 -19.28
CA LYS A 143 8.42 11.80 -19.63
C LYS A 143 9.47 12.86 -19.24
N HIS A 144 10.33 12.57 -18.26
CA HIS A 144 11.30 13.51 -17.71
C HIS A 144 12.72 12.93 -17.66
N PRO A 145 13.24 12.30 -18.74
CA PRO A 145 14.52 11.57 -18.73
C PRO A 145 15.71 12.45 -18.35
N ASP A 146 15.63 13.77 -18.61
CA ASP A 146 16.71 14.71 -18.25
C ASP A 146 16.89 14.86 -16.75
N LEU A 147 15.83 14.69 -15.95
CA LEU A 147 15.86 14.80 -14.50
C LEU A 147 16.43 13.54 -13.81
N VAL A 148 16.40 12.40 -14.51
CA VAL A 148 16.86 11.10 -13.98
C VAL A 148 18.31 11.14 -13.51
N LYS A 149 19.16 11.95 -14.14
CA LYS A 149 20.58 12.12 -13.75
C LYS A 149 20.77 12.68 -12.33
N GLY A 150 19.76 13.36 -11.79
CA GLY A 150 19.78 13.90 -10.45
C GLY A 150 19.33 12.91 -9.37
N VAL A 151 18.75 11.77 -9.77
CA VAL A 151 18.23 10.77 -8.84
C VAL A 151 19.35 9.83 -8.40
N ILE A 152 19.57 9.73 -7.10
CA ILE A 152 20.55 8.82 -6.50
C ILE A 152 19.96 7.44 -6.20
N GLY A 153 18.64 7.34 -6.05
CA GLY A 153 17.95 6.08 -5.83
C GLY A 153 16.48 6.25 -5.48
N GLY A 154 15.81 5.15 -5.22
CA GLY A 154 14.41 5.13 -4.85
C GLY A 154 14.03 4.03 -3.88
N THR A 155 12.80 4.09 -3.39
CA THR A 155 12.17 3.05 -2.57
C THR A 155 10.78 2.72 -3.13
N GLU A 156 10.33 1.47 -2.96
CA GLU A 156 9.02 1.01 -3.44
C GLU A 156 8.25 0.29 -2.33
N GLU A 157 7.02 0.73 -2.11
CA GLU A 157 6.16 0.26 -1.02
C GLU A 157 5.40 -1.03 -1.34
N THR A 158 5.04 -1.27 -2.62
CA THR A 158 4.06 -2.29 -2.95
C THR A 158 4.54 -3.37 -3.92
N THR A 159 3.98 -4.57 -3.80
CA THR A 159 4.29 -5.72 -4.67
C THR A 159 4.17 -5.39 -6.15
N THR A 160 3.12 -4.69 -6.56
CA THR A 160 2.88 -4.34 -7.97
C THR A 160 3.97 -3.43 -8.53
N GLY A 161 4.41 -2.44 -7.74
CA GLY A 161 5.50 -1.56 -8.12
C GLY A 161 6.83 -2.31 -8.21
N VAL A 162 7.13 -3.20 -7.24
CA VAL A 162 8.34 -4.05 -7.27
C VAL A 162 8.39 -4.92 -8.54
N ILE A 163 7.25 -5.50 -8.95
CA ILE A 163 7.17 -6.30 -10.19
C ILE A 163 7.50 -5.42 -11.42
N ARG A 164 6.92 -4.23 -11.50
CA ARG A 164 7.18 -3.27 -12.59
C ARG A 164 8.66 -2.85 -12.62
N LEU A 165 9.23 -2.49 -11.47
CA LEU A 165 10.61 -2.07 -11.35
C LEU A 165 11.60 -3.19 -11.71
N ARG A 166 11.32 -4.44 -11.34
CA ARG A 166 12.11 -5.59 -11.74
C ARG A 166 12.04 -5.82 -13.26
N ALA A 167 10.89 -5.63 -13.89
CA ALA A 167 10.76 -5.68 -15.34
C ALA A 167 11.57 -4.56 -16.00
N MET A 168 11.51 -3.31 -15.49
CA MET A 168 12.33 -2.20 -15.97
C MET A 168 13.84 -2.42 -15.77
N ALA A 169 14.24 -3.07 -14.69
CA ALA A 169 15.63 -3.43 -14.46
C ALA A 169 16.12 -4.48 -15.47
N LYS A 170 15.27 -5.47 -15.78
CA LYS A 170 15.58 -6.55 -16.73
C LYS A 170 15.75 -6.05 -18.17
N ASP A 171 14.91 -5.09 -18.60
CA ASP A 171 14.97 -4.53 -19.95
C ASP A 171 15.92 -3.31 -20.07
N GLY A 172 16.55 -2.90 -18.95
CA GLY A 172 17.50 -1.77 -18.90
C GLY A 172 16.85 -0.38 -18.86
N THR A 173 15.55 -0.29 -18.68
CA THR A 173 14.82 0.99 -18.53
C THR A 173 15.09 1.64 -17.19
N LEU A 174 15.27 0.87 -16.11
CA LEU A 174 15.60 1.39 -14.77
C LEU A 174 17.01 2.00 -14.77
N LYS A 175 17.12 3.28 -14.35
CA LYS A 175 18.37 4.06 -14.46
C LYS A 175 19.03 4.40 -13.12
N TYR A 176 18.48 3.94 -12.01
CA TYR A 176 19.01 4.13 -10.65
C TYR A 176 18.61 2.96 -9.75
N PRO A 177 19.31 2.74 -8.62
CA PRO A 177 18.97 1.68 -7.69
C PRO A 177 17.64 1.96 -6.98
N VAL A 178 16.85 0.90 -6.72
CA VAL A 178 15.61 0.99 -5.94
C VAL A 178 15.62 -0.09 -4.85
N ILE A 179 15.25 0.29 -3.63
CA ILE A 179 15.06 -0.65 -2.52
C ILE A 179 13.58 -1.04 -2.46
N ALA A 180 13.29 -2.32 -2.60
CA ALA A 180 11.95 -2.90 -2.46
C ALA A 180 11.60 -3.02 -0.97
N VAL A 181 11.05 -1.96 -0.39
CA VAL A 181 10.57 -1.97 1.00
C VAL A 181 9.49 -3.03 1.19
N ASN A 182 8.65 -3.25 0.19
CA ASN A 182 7.65 -4.33 0.21
C ASN A 182 8.23 -5.70 0.55
N ASP A 183 9.51 -5.95 0.24
CA ASP A 183 10.12 -7.28 0.40
C ASP A 183 10.78 -7.47 1.78
N ALA A 184 10.83 -6.44 2.63
CA ALA A 184 11.28 -6.57 4.02
C ALA A 184 10.32 -7.47 4.81
N LEU A 185 10.85 -8.32 5.68
CA LEU A 185 10.04 -9.23 6.52
C LEU A 185 9.13 -8.44 7.46
N THR A 186 9.65 -7.37 8.06
CA THR A 186 8.86 -6.48 8.93
C THR A 186 7.81 -5.67 8.18
N LYS A 187 7.85 -5.64 6.83
CA LYS A 187 6.82 -5.04 6.00
C LYS A 187 5.78 -6.07 5.60
N HIS A 188 6.11 -7.02 4.73
CA HIS A 188 5.08 -7.83 4.08
C HIS A 188 4.39 -8.86 4.99
N PHE A 189 5.06 -9.37 6.04
CA PHE A 189 4.40 -10.25 6.99
C PHE A 189 3.31 -9.54 7.80
N PHE A 190 3.42 -8.22 7.97
CA PHE A 190 2.52 -7.44 8.83
C PHE A 190 1.57 -6.56 8.02
N ASP A 191 2.09 -5.68 7.19
CA ASP A 191 1.35 -4.77 6.32
C ASP A 191 0.45 -5.57 5.35
N ASN A 192 1.04 -6.33 4.44
CA ASN A 192 0.30 -7.06 3.43
C ASN A 192 -0.65 -8.11 4.04
N ARG A 193 -0.29 -8.72 5.16
CA ARG A 193 -1.11 -9.75 5.80
C ARG A 193 -2.13 -9.16 6.77
N TYR A 194 -1.68 -8.52 7.83
CA TYR A 194 -2.58 -8.05 8.89
C TYR A 194 -3.23 -6.72 8.53
N GLY A 195 -2.50 -5.81 7.91
CA GLY A 195 -3.00 -4.53 7.44
C GLY A 195 -4.09 -4.72 6.38
N THR A 196 -3.77 -5.37 5.27
CA THR A 196 -4.73 -5.64 4.19
C THR A 196 -5.89 -6.49 4.68
N GLY A 197 -5.63 -7.52 5.51
CA GLY A 197 -6.68 -8.38 6.03
C GLY A 197 -7.75 -7.63 6.81
N GLN A 198 -7.35 -6.74 7.72
CA GLN A 198 -8.29 -5.94 8.50
C GLN A 198 -8.95 -4.85 7.66
N SER A 199 -8.16 -4.04 6.97
CA SER A 199 -8.66 -2.85 6.28
C SER A 199 -9.58 -3.17 5.10
N THR A 200 -9.34 -4.29 4.38
CA THR A 200 -10.22 -4.74 3.29
C THR A 200 -11.62 -5.04 3.81
N LEU A 201 -11.73 -5.79 4.91
CA LEU A 201 -13.05 -6.11 5.47
C LEU A 201 -13.70 -4.89 6.11
N ASP A 202 -12.93 -3.99 6.72
CA ASP A 202 -13.44 -2.69 7.19
C ASP A 202 -14.06 -1.90 6.02
N GLY A 203 -13.35 -1.82 4.88
CA GLY A 203 -13.86 -1.15 3.68
C GLY A 203 -15.16 -1.78 3.15
N ILE A 204 -15.20 -3.10 3.04
CA ILE A 204 -16.39 -3.82 2.60
C ILE A 204 -17.57 -3.58 3.55
N ILE A 205 -17.36 -3.70 4.87
CA ILE A 205 -18.40 -3.49 5.88
C ILE A 205 -18.88 -2.04 5.87
N ARG A 206 -18.01 -1.05 5.83
CA ARG A 206 -18.40 0.38 5.76
C ARG A 206 -19.19 0.69 4.50
N ALA A 207 -18.74 0.18 3.34
CA ALA A 207 -19.42 0.40 2.07
C ALA A 207 -20.80 -0.26 2.02
N THR A 208 -20.97 -1.44 2.58
CA THR A 208 -22.17 -2.28 2.37
C THR A 208 -23.06 -2.43 3.60
N ASN A 209 -22.48 -2.39 4.80
CA ASN A 209 -23.10 -2.79 6.07
C ASN A 209 -23.64 -4.25 6.06
N LEU A 210 -23.00 -5.15 5.28
CA LEU A 210 -23.35 -6.56 5.24
C LEU A 210 -22.88 -7.29 6.50
N LEU A 211 -23.72 -8.21 6.99
CA LEU A 211 -23.29 -9.21 7.97
C LEU A 211 -22.52 -10.30 7.23
N LEU A 212 -21.22 -10.42 7.50
CA LEU A 212 -20.37 -11.41 6.79
C LEU A 212 -20.55 -12.82 7.32
N ALA A 213 -21.05 -13.00 8.55
CA ALA A 213 -21.31 -14.33 9.11
C ALA A 213 -22.30 -15.12 8.24
N GLY A 214 -21.88 -16.32 7.84
CA GLY A 214 -22.65 -17.20 6.98
C GLY A 214 -22.57 -16.91 5.48
N LEU A 215 -21.99 -15.78 5.06
CA LEU A 215 -21.75 -15.49 3.64
C LEU A 215 -20.54 -16.27 3.11
N LYS A 216 -20.59 -16.62 1.83
CA LYS A 216 -19.47 -17.19 1.10
C LYS A 216 -18.59 -16.06 0.56
N VAL A 217 -17.43 -15.87 1.20
CA VAL A 217 -16.44 -14.88 0.78
C VAL A 217 -15.39 -15.57 -0.09
N VAL A 218 -15.33 -15.20 -1.36
CA VAL A 218 -14.36 -15.71 -2.33
C VAL A 218 -13.16 -14.77 -2.35
N VAL A 219 -11.99 -15.28 -1.98
CA VAL A 219 -10.72 -14.55 -2.02
C VAL A 219 -9.89 -15.06 -3.18
N ALA A 220 -9.66 -14.20 -4.17
CA ALA A 220 -8.83 -14.52 -5.33
C ALA A 220 -7.38 -14.17 -5.06
N GLY A 221 -6.54 -15.19 -4.92
CA GLY A 221 -5.14 -15.10 -4.54
C GLY A 221 -4.87 -15.48 -3.09
N TYR A 222 -3.78 -16.22 -2.85
CA TYR A 222 -3.34 -16.65 -1.51
C TYR A 222 -1.89 -16.25 -1.24
N GLY A 223 -1.52 -15.04 -1.68
CA GLY A 223 -0.33 -14.33 -1.22
C GLY A 223 -0.53 -13.78 0.19
N TRP A 224 0.35 -12.91 0.66
CA TRP A 224 0.24 -12.34 2.01
C TRP A 224 -1.09 -11.61 2.24
N CYS A 225 -1.55 -10.82 1.26
CA CYS A 225 -2.84 -10.13 1.33
C CYS A 225 -4.00 -11.14 1.40
N GLY A 226 -4.00 -12.12 0.51
CA GLY A 226 -5.07 -13.14 0.47
C GLY A 226 -5.16 -13.97 1.75
N ARG A 227 -4.03 -14.34 2.34
CA ARG A 227 -3.98 -15.01 3.65
C ARG A 227 -4.63 -14.13 4.74
N GLY A 228 -4.26 -12.85 4.77
CA GLY A 228 -4.81 -11.90 5.74
C GLY A 228 -6.33 -11.74 5.60
N VAL A 229 -6.81 -11.50 4.37
CA VAL A 229 -8.24 -11.36 4.08
C VAL A 229 -9.01 -12.62 4.43
N SER A 230 -8.51 -13.80 4.01
CA SER A 230 -9.15 -15.10 4.30
C SER A 230 -9.27 -15.36 5.80
N MET A 231 -8.18 -15.13 6.54
CA MET A 231 -8.15 -15.29 8.00
C MET A 231 -9.16 -14.36 8.69
N ARG A 232 -9.23 -13.09 8.30
CA ARG A 232 -10.13 -12.12 8.92
C ARG A 232 -11.58 -12.37 8.55
N ALA A 233 -11.87 -12.73 7.29
CA ALA A 233 -13.21 -13.11 6.88
C ALA A 233 -13.72 -14.33 7.66
N LYS A 234 -12.88 -15.37 7.82
CA LYS A 234 -13.20 -16.55 8.65
C LYS A 234 -13.46 -16.14 10.11
N GLY A 235 -12.64 -15.23 10.66
CA GLY A 235 -12.84 -14.69 12.00
C GLY A 235 -14.16 -13.93 12.20
N LEU A 236 -14.73 -13.38 11.14
CA LEU A 236 -16.05 -12.75 11.12
C LEU A 236 -17.19 -13.74 10.83
N GLY A 237 -16.89 -15.04 10.78
CA GLY A 237 -17.89 -16.10 10.60
C GLY A 237 -18.25 -16.39 9.14
N ALA A 238 -17.51 -15.89 8.17
CA ALA A 238 -17.71 -16.21 6.77
C ALA A 238 -17.26 -17.64 6.41
N ASP A 239 -17.94 -18.27 5.43
CA ASP A 239 -17.46 -19.46 4.72
C ASP A 239 -16.50 -18.99 3.61
N VAL A 240 -15.21 -19.16 3.85
CA VAL A 240 -14.17 -18.63 2.95
C VAL A 240 -13.78 -19.64 1.88
N ILE A 241 -13.76 -19.17 0.64
CA ILE A 241 -13.32 -19.91 -0.54
C ILE A 241 -12.12 -19.17 -1.13
N VAL A 242 -11.02 -19.89 -1.35
CA VAL A 242 -9.82 -19.35 -1.99
C VAL A 242 -9.75 -19.83 -3.43
N THR A 243 -9.38 -18.93 -4.34
CA THR A 243 -8.99 -19.29 -5.71
C THR A 243 -7.52 -18.94 -5.91
N GLU A 244 -6.72 -19.86 -6.43
CA GLU A 244 -5.26 -19.68 -6.56
C GLU A 244 -4.75 -20.47 -7.77
N ILE A 245 -3.70 -19.94 -8.44
CA ILE A 245 -3.07 -20.57 -9.60
C ILE A 245 -1.75 -21.29 -9.23
N ASN A 246 -1.14 -20.89 -8.10
CA ASN A 246 0.10 -21.49 -7.62
C ASN A 246 -0.23 -22.73 -6.76
N PRO A 247 0.21 -23.95 -7.16
CA PRO A 247 -0.14 -25.17 -6.43
C PRO A 247 0.34 -25.16 -4.96
N THR A 248 1.51 -24.62 -4.68
CA THR A 248 2.05 -24.55 -3.31
C THR A 248 1.19 -23.67 -2.41
N LYS A 249 0.80 -22.49 -2.89
CA LYS A 249 -0.11 -21.59 -2.15
C LYS A 249 -1.52 -22.18 -2.01
N ALA A 250 -1.99 -22.91 -3.01
CA ALA A 250 -3.27 -23.61 -2.93
C ALA A 250 -3.26 -24.72 -1.86
N ILE A 251 -2.18 -25.51 -1.76
CA ILE A 251 -1.98 -26.50 -0.70
C ILE A 251 -1.95 -25.81 0.66
N GLU A 252 -1.24 -24.71 0.80
CA GLU A 252 -1.18 -23.93 2.05
C GLU A 252 -2.57 -23.47 2.46
N ALA A 253 -3.39 -22.94 1.53
CA ALA A 253 -4.77 -22.53 1.81
C ALA A 253 -5.62 -23.70 2.31
N VAL A 254 -5.46 -24.90 1.73
CA VAL A 254 -6.14 -26.13 2.21
C VAL A 254 -5.68 -26.50 3.62
N MET A 255 -4.38 -26.44 3.91
CA MET A 255 -3.83 -26.74 5.24
C MET A 255 -4.27 -25.74 6.31
N ASP A 256 -4.48 -24.46 5.91
CA ASP A 256 -5.06 -23.41 6.78
C ASP A 256 -6.58 -23.59 6.99
N GLY A 257 -7.17 -24.64 6.39
CA GLY A 257 -8.57 -25.02 6.55
C GLY A 257 -9.53 -24.18 5.73
N PHE A 258 -9.10 -23.72 4.56
CA PHE A 258 -9.96 -23.07 3.57
C PHE A 258 -10.37 -24.02 2.44
N ARG A 259 -11.53 -23.78 1.86
CA ARG A 259 -11.95 -24.44 0.63
C ARG A 259 -11.20 -23.81 -0.54
N VAL A 260 -10.65 -24.64 -1.42
CA VAL A 260 -9.97 -24.17 -2.63
C VAL A 260 -10.69 -24.72 -3.86
N MET A 261 -10.99 -23.88 -4.83
CA MET A 261 -11.61 -24.29 -6.11
C MET A 261 -11.30 -23.27 -7.22
N PRO A 262 -11.47 -23.64 -8.50
CA PRO A 262 -11.38 -22.68 -9.60
C PRO A 262 -12.42 -21.57 -9.49
N MET A 263 -12.07 -20.36 -9.99
CA MET A 263 -12.98 -19.20 -9.94
C MET A 263 -14.32 -19.48 -10.63
N ASN A 264 -14.33 -20.25 -11.70
CA ASN A 264 -15.55 -20.64 -12.42
C ASN A 264 -16.56 -21.39 -11.56
N GLU A 265 -16.09 -22.16 -10.56
CA GLU A 265 -16.97 -22.84 -9.60
C GLU A 265 -17.31 -21.93 -8.42
N ALA A 266 -16.34 -21.16 -7.94
CA ALA A 266 -16.55 -20.19 -6.86
C ALA A 266 -17.57 -19.10 -7.26
N ALA A 267 -17.56 -18.65 -8.51
CA ALA A 267 -18.51 -17.67 -9.03
C ALA A 267 -19.98 -18.07 -8.88
N LYS A 268 -20.28 -19.36 -9.00
CA LYS A 268 -21.67 -19.89 -8.88
C LYS A 268 -22.22 -19.80 -7.46
N ILE A 269 -21.36 -19.75 -6.44
CA ILE A 269 -21.77 -19.90 -5.04
C ILE A 269 -21.35 -18.73 -4.14
N GLY A 270 -20.42 -17.89 -4.58
CA GLY A 270 -19.91 -16.74 -3.82
C GLY A 270 -20.95 -15.65 -3.60
N ASP A 271 -20.90 -15.00 -2.45
CA ASP A 271 -21.72 -13.83 -2.12
C ASP A 271 -20.89 -12.54 -2.19
N VAL A 272 -19.62 -12.59 -1.73
CA VAL A 272 -18.68 -11.48 -1.76
C VAL A 272 -17.38 -11.95 -2.39
N PHE A 273 -16.87 -11.22 -3.36
CA PHE A 273 -15.63 -11.52 -4.07
C PHE A 273 -14.60 -10.44 -3.76
N VAL A 274 -13.38 -10.86 -3.42
CA VAL A 274 -12.24 -9.97 -3.13
C VAL A 274 -11.05 -10.38 -3.97
N THR A 275 -10.60 -9.53 -4.89
CA THR A 275 -9.40 -9.79 -5.69
C THR A 275 -8.16 -9.18 -4.99
N VAL A 276 -7.09 -9.97 -4.88
CA VAL A 276 -5.83 -9.60 -4.22
C VAL A 276 -4.62 -10.27 -4.89
N THR A 277 -4.63 -10.36 -6.21
CA THR A 277 -3.61 -11.11 -6.97
C THR A 277 -2.49 -10.24 -7.54
N GLY A 278 -2.77 -8.96 -7.76
CA GLY A 278 -1.91 -8.06 -8.53
C GLY A 278 -1.86 -8.38 -10.04
N ASN A 279 -2.79 -9.19 -10.56
CA ASN A 279 -2.88 -9.59 -11.95
C ASN A 279 -4.03 -8.85 -12.67
N LYS A 280 -4.31 -9.20 -13.90
CA LYS A 280 -5.34 -8.58 -14.74
C LYS A 280 -6.50 -9.53 -14.98
N SER A 281 -7.73 -8.99 -15.03
CA SER A 281 -8.97 -9.71 -15.41
C SER A 281 -9.19 -11.02 -14.63
N VAL A 282 -8.90 -10.97 -13.32
CA VAL A 282 -9.10 -12.11 -12.39
C VAL A 282 -10.59 -12.43 -12.28
N LEU A 283 -11.44 -11.40 -12.25
CA LEU A 283 -12.87 -11.49 -12.46
C LEU A 283 -13.20 -10.96 -13.86
N SER A 284 -13.71 -11.82 -14.71
CA SER A 284 -13.95 -11.60 -16.13
C SER A 284 -15.39 -11.90 -16.50
N HIS A 285 -15.73 -11.68 -17.80
CA HIS A 285 -17.05 -11.95 -18.39
C HIS A 285 -17.64 -13.29 -17.95
N GLU A 286 -16.90 -14.38 -18.08
CA GLU A 286 -17.38 -15.74 -17.76
C GLU A 286 -17.75 -15.95 -16.28
N HIS A 287 -17.15 -15.18 -15.38
CA HIS A 287 -17.43 -15.21 -13.96
C HIS A 287 -18.70 -14.42 -13.63
N PHE A 288 -18.86 -13.21 -14.21
CA PHE A 288 -20.05 -12.38 -14.00
C PHE A 288 -21.33 -13.04 -14.48
N GLU A 289 -21.27 -13.83 -15.58
CA GLU A 289 -22.41 -14.61 -16.06
C GLU A 289 -22.87 -15.68 -15.07
N LYS A 290 -21.96 -16.18 -14.23
CA LYS A 290 -22.22 -17.26 -13.26
C LYS A 290 -22.56 -16.77 -11.86
N MET A 291 -22.25 -15.51 -11.52
CA MET A 291 -22.50 -14.96 -10.20
C MET A 291 -23.96 -14.92 -9.85
N LYS A 292 -24.27 -15.07 -8.58
CA LYS A 292 -25.64 -14.98 -8.06
C LYS A 292 -26.16 -13.54 -8.15
N ASP A 293 -27.49 -13.42 -8.16
CA ASP A 293 -28.14 -12.14 -7.90
C ASP A 293 -27.69 -11.59 -6.53
N GLY A 294 -27.36 -10.31 -6.49
CA GLY A 294 -26.87 -9.64 -5.27
C GLY A 294 -25.40 -9.84 -4.96
N ALA A 295 -24.63 -10.53 -5.80
CA ALA A 295 -23.20 -10.73 -5.56
C ALA A 295 -22.43 -9.39 -5.50
N VAL A 296 -21.53 -9.27 -4.53
CA VAL A 296 -20.70 -8.10 -4.28
C VAL A 296 -19.27 -8.36 -4.75
N VAL A 297 -18.74 -7.47 -5.57
CA VAL A 297 -17.40 -7.55 -6.15
C VAL A 297 -16.53 -6.40 -5.63
N SER A 298 -15.38 -6.73 -5.07
CA SER A 298 -14.42 -5.76 -4.55
C SER A 298 -13.00 -6.12 -4.92
N ASN A 299 -12.12 -5.12 -4.92
CA ASN A 299 -10.70 -5.28 -5.12
C ASN A 299 -9.92 -4.71 -3.92
N SER A 300 -8.88 -5.42 -3.52
CA SER A 300 -7.88 -4.95 -2.56
C SER A 300 -6.46 -5.11 -3.12
N GLY A 301 -6.33 -5.38 -4.42
CA GLY A 301 -5.08 -5.24 -5.15
C GLY A 301 -4.84 -3.78 -5.56
N HIS A 302 -3.61 -3.46 -5.92
CA HIS A 302 -3.19 -2.07 -6.14
C HIS A 302 -3.95 -1.37 -7.28
N PHE A 303 -4.16 -2.05 -8.41
CA PHE A 303 -4.87 -1.51 -9.57
C PHE A 303 -6.24 -2.15 -9.75
N ASN A 304 -7.18 -1.39 -10.31
CA ASN A 304 -8.55 -1.85 -10.61
C ASN A 304 -8.64 -2.84 -11.79
N VAL A 305 -7.54 -3.13 -12.46
CA VAL A 305 -7.50 -4.04 -13.62
C VAL A 305 -7.75 -5.51 -13.28
N GLU A 306 -7.77 -5.88 -12.00
CA GLU A 306 -8.12 -7.23 -11.56
C GLU A 306 -9.58 -7.58 -11.87
N ILE A 307 -10.45 -6.57 -11.94
CA ILE A 307 -11.86 -6.72 -12.29
C ILE A 307 -12.04 -6.16 -13.72
N ASP A 308 -12.55 -6.98 -14.63
CA ASP A 308 -12.88 -6.56 -16.01
C ASP A 308 -14.18 -5.74 -16.01
N ILE A 309 -14.09 -4.47 -15.53
CA ILE A 309 -15.22 -3.56 -15.44
C ILE A 309 -15.87 -3.34 -16.83
N PRO A 310 -15.12 -3.18 -17.94
CA PRO A 310 -15.71 -3.10 -19.27
C PRO A 310 -16.56 -4.33 -19.64
N ALA A 311 -16.17 -5.53 -19.21
CA ALA A 311 -17.01 -6.72 -19.43
C ALA A 311 -18.28 -6.67 -18.59
N LEU A 312 -18.19 -6.23 -17.33
CA LEU A 312 -19.36 -6.05 -16.46
C LEU A 312 -20.34 -5.02 -17.05
N GLU A 313 -19.84 -3.91 -17.59
CA GLU A 313 -20.65 -2.90 -18.31
C GLU A 313 -21.35 -3.50 -19.53
N ARG A 314 -20.63 -4.27 -20.35
CA ARG A 314 -21.23 -4.90 -21.56
C ARG A 314 -22.34 -5.91 -21.21
N LEU A 315 -22.25 -6.60 -20.08
CA LEU A 315 -23.26 -7.54 -19.60
C LEU A 315 -24.47 -6.87 -18.95
N SER A 316 -24.36 -5.61 -18.62
CA SER A 316 -25.38 -4.85 -17.90
C SER A 316 -26.28 -4.05 -18.85
N SER A 317 -27.51 -3.83 -18.43
CA SER A 317 -28.48 -2.93 -19.08
C SER A 317 -28.43 -1.52 -18.52
N SER A 318 -27.99 -1.36 -17.26
CA SER A 318 -27.83 -0.07 -16.60
C SER A 318 -26.82 -0.15 -15.45
N ARG A 319 -26.28 1.02 -15.09
CA ARG A 319 -25.36 1.23 -13.97
C ARG A 319 -25.84 2.43 -13.17
N LYS A 320 -25.84 2.36 -11.84
CA LYS A 320 -26.19 3.48 -10.96
C LYS A 320 -25.47 3.36 -9.62
N ILE A 321 -25.26 4.49 -8.96
CA ILE A 321 -24.78 4.52 -7.58
C ILE A 321 -25.94 4.06 -6.66
N ALA A 322 -25.77 2.95 -5.97
CA ALA A 322 -26.72 2.45 -4.99
C ALA A 322 -26.55 3.12 -3.63
N ARG A 323 -25.33 3.39 -3.24
CA ARG A 323 -24.91 4.14 -2.03
C ARG A 323 -23.44 4.56 -2.17
N PRO A 324 -22.89 5.41 -1.28
CA PRO A 324 -21.47 5.76 -1.35
C PRO A 324 -20.57 4.52 -1.48
N PHE A 325 -19.68 4.54 -2.46
CA PHE A 325 -18.74 3.46 -2.80
C PHE A 325 -19.37 2.13 -3.28
N VAL A 326 -20.66 2.10 -3.61
CA VAL A 326 -21.36 0.93 -4.12
C VAL A 326 -22.09 1.27 -5.41
N GLU A 327 -21.70 0.65 -6.50
CA GLU A 327 -22.37 0.74 -7.80
C GLU A 327 -23.17 -0.53 -8.07
N GLU A 328 -24.43 -0.36 -8.45
CA GLU A 328 -25.31 -1.44 -8.91
C GLU A 328 -25.22 -1.54 -10.43
N PHE A 329 -24.89 -2.72 -10.90
CA PHE A 329 -24.98 -3.14 -12.29
C PHE A 329 -26.22 -4.02 -12.48
N SER A 330 -27.24 -3.52 -13.15
CA SER A 330 -28.42 -4.30 -13.53
C SER A 330 -28.08 -5.15 -14.76
N MET A 331 -27.92 -6.44 -14.58
CA MET A 331 -27.55 -7.36 -15.65
C MET A 331 -28.69 -7.53 -16.65
N LYS A 332 -28.37 -7.85 -17.92
CA LYS A 332 -29.36 -8.06 -18.98
C LYS A 332 -30.31 -9.22 -18.72
N ASP A 333 -29.92 -10.15 -17.86
CA ASP A 333 -30.74 -11.30 -17.42
C ASP A 333 -31.58 -11.02 -16.16
N GLY A 334 -31.57 -9.78 -15.66
CA GLY A 334 -32.41 -9.33 -14.54
C GLY A 334 -31.69 -9.40 -13.17
N ARG A 335 -30.55 -10.08 -13.07
CA ARG A 335 -29.73 -10.06 -11.83
C ARG A 335 -29.09 -8.70 -11.59
N LYS A 336 -28.66 -8.49 -10.34
CA LYS A 336 -27.89 -7.31 -9.93
C LYS A 336 -26.55 -7.75 -9.40
N LEU A 337 -25.49 -7.10 -9.84
CA LEU A 337 -24.15 -7.22 -9.25
C LEU A 337 -23.73 -5.87 -8.68
N TYR A 338 -22.97 -5.88 -7.61
CA TYR A 338 -22.52 -4.68 -6.94
C TYR A 338 -20.99 -4.57 -6.98
N LEU A 339 -20.47 -3.46 -7.53
CA LEU A 339 -19.06 -3.16 -7.56
C LEU A 339 -18.74 -2.15 -6.45
N LEU A 340 -17.71 -2.44 -5.65
CA LEU A 340 -17.27 -1.55 -4.58
C LEU A 340 -16.07 -0.71 -5.00
N GLY A 341 -16.09 0.59 -4.62
CA GLY A 341 -14.96 1.51 -4.77
C GLY A 341 -14.42 1.63 -6.20
N ASP A 342 -15.28 1.60 -7.21
CA ASP A 342 -14.90 1.64 -8.64
C ASP A 342 -13.89 0.55 -9.04
N GLY A 343 -13.88 -0.58 -8.32
CA GLY A 343 -12.89 -1.65 -8.48
C GLY A 343 -11.49 -1.30 -7.96
N ARG A 344 -11.29 -0.15 -7.33
CA ARG A 344 -10.02 0.26 -6.71
C ARG A 344 -9.89 -0.33 -5.30
N LEU A 345 -8.77 -0.04 -4.62
CA LEU A 345 -8.48 -0.51 -3.26
C LEU A 345 -9.62 -0.13 -2.30
N ILE A 346 -10.46 -1.09 -1.96
CA ILE A 346 -11.65 -0.85 -1.11
C ILE A 346 -11.29 -0.37 0.29
N ASN A 347 -10.17 -0.81 0.82
CA ASN A 347 -9.64 -0.43 2.13
C ASN A 347 -9.30 1.07 2.26
N LEU A 348 -8.95 1.72 1.15
CA LEU A 348 -8.60 3.13 1.09
C LEU A 348 -9.74 3.97 0.49
N ALA A 349 -10.52 3.39 -0.44
CA ALA A 349 -11.67 4.07 -1.02
C ALA A 349 -12.76 4.31 0.02
N ALA A 350 -13.15 3.29 0.78
CA ALA A 350 -14.29 3.31 1.71
C ALA A 350 -13.93 3.27 3.20
N ALA A 351 -12.64 3.05 3.55
CA ALA A 351 -12.18 2.97 4.95
C ALA A 351 -10.92 3.83 5.18
N GLU A 352 -10.27 3.61 6.32
CA GLU A 352 -9.13 4.41 6.78
C GLU A 352 -7.77 3.94 6.20
N GLY A 353 -7.72 2.79 5.53
CA GLY A 353 -6.48 2.12 5.16
C GLY A 353 -5.94 1.21 6.27
N HIS A 354 -4.65 0.93 6.21
CA HIS A 354 -4.01 0.04 7.19
C HIS A 354 -3.84 0.73 8.55
N PRO A 355 -3.97 -0.02 9.66
CA PRO A 355 -3.78 0.53 11.00
C PRO A 355 -2.38 1.11 11.22
N ALA A 356 -2.28 2.22 11.95
CA ALA A 356 -1.02 2.92 12.21
C ALA A 356 0.04 2.01 12.87
N SER A 357 -0.36 1.09 13.74
CA SER A 357 0.56 0.14 14.39
C SER A 357 1.23 -0.86 13.44
N VAL A 358 0.63 -1.08 12.27
CA VAL A 358 1.21 -1.88 11.18
C VAL A 358 2.09 -1.02 10.29
N MET A 359 1.59 0.15 9.87
CA MET A 359 2.34 1.10 9.04
C MET A 359 3.58 1.65 9.73
N ASP A 360 3.63 1.61 11.06
CA ASP A 360 4.80 1.93 11.87
C ASP A 360 6.08 1.22 11.40
N MET A 361 5.99 -0.08 11.09
CA MET A 361 7.13 -0.86 10.59
C MET A 361 7.38 -0.62 9.09
N SER A 362 6.35 -0.52 8.27
CA SER A 362 6.49 -0.21 6.85
C SER A 362 7.20 1.12 6.66
N PHE A 363 6.77 2.14 7.38
CA PHE A 363 7.35 3.48 7.26
C PHE A 363 8.67 3.65 7.99
N ALA A 364 8.96 2.84 9.02
CA ALA A 364 10.31 2.68 9.54
C ALA A 364 11.27 2.16 8.46
N ASN A 365 10.86 1.17 7.68
CA ASN A 365 11.62 0.67 6.53
C ASN A 365 11.85 1.76 5.49
N GLN A 366 10.82 2.54 5.12
CA GLN A 366 10.94 3.66 4.17
C GLN A 366 11.96 4.70 4.64
N ALA A 367 11.87 5.12 5.89
CA ALA A 367 12.78 6.12 6.46
C ALA A 367 14.23 5.62 6.48
N LEU A 368 14.47 4.40 6.97
CA LEU A 368 15.81 3.83 7.06
C LEU A 368 16.38 3.45 5.68
N ALA A 369 15.53 2.99 4.74
CA ALA A 369 15.96 2.72 3.37
C ALA A 369 16.37 4.02 2.65
N SER A 370 15.66 5.13 2.90
CA SER A 370 16.05 6.45 2.38
C SER A 370 17.41 6.90 2.93
N GLU A 371 17.65 6.74 4.22
CA GLU A 371 18.96 7.01 4.83
C GLU A 371 20.06 6.10 4.26
N TYR A 372 19.77 4.82 4.12
CA TYR A 372 20.69 3.86 3.51
C TYR A 372 21.03 4.24 2.07
N MET A 373 20.04 4.66 1.28
CA MET A 373 20.25 5.11 -0.09
C MET A 373 21.20 6.31 -0.16
N VAL A 374 21.04 7.31 0.70
CA VAL A 374 21.95 8.48 0.76
C VAL A 374 23.40 8.07 1.03
N LYS A 375 23.60 7.05 1.88
CA LYS A 375 24.94 6.60 2.28
C LYS A 375 25.60 5.68 1.25
N HIS A 376 24.83 4.88 0.50
CA HIS A 376 25.35 3.74 -0.27
C HIS A 376 24.98 3.74 -1.75
N ALA A 377 24.25 4.75 -2.27
CA ALA A 377 23.79 4.75 -3.66
C ALA A 377 24.91 4.57 -4.69
N THR A 378 26.09 5.11 -4.42
CA THR A 378 27.26 5.01 -5.31
C THR A 378 27.84 3.59 -5.40
N GLU A 379 27.52 2.72 -4.46
CA GLU A 379 27.95 1.33 -4.40
C GLU A 379 26.96 0.40 -5.13
N LEU A 380 25.74 0.91 -5.42
CA LEU A 380 24.63 0.13 -5.98
C LEU A 380 24.55 0.28 -7.51
N LYS A 381 24.14 -0.80 -8.17
CA LYS A 381 23.82 -0.80 -9.60
C LYS A 381 22.34 -0.45 -9.83
N ASN A 382 21.99 -0.10 -11.06
CA ASN A 382 20.62 0.20 -11.48
C ASN A 382 19.74 -1.07 -11.49
N GLN A 383 19.38 -1.55 -10.31
CA GLN A 383 18.55 -2.73 -10.11
C GLN A 383 17.71 -2.60 -8.82
N VAL A 384 16.83 -3.57 -8.60
CA VAL A 384 15.98 -3.62 -7.40
C VAL A 384 16.67 -4.47 -6.33
N TYR A 385 16.82 -3.89 -5.15
CA TYR A 385 17.41 -4.51 -3.96
C TYR A 385 16.36 -4.77 -2.89
N SER A 386 16.57 -5.78 -2.07
CA SER A 386 15.84 -5.94 -0.82
C SER A 386 16.37 -4.95 0.22
N VAL A 387 15.56 -4.65 1.25
CA VAL A 387 16.03 -3.95 2.44
C VAL A 387 17.17 -4.76 3.07
N PRO A 388 18.30 -4.13 3.45
CA PRO A 388 19.38 -4.82 4.14
C PRO A 388 18.87 -5.51 5.42
N GLU A 389 19.26 -6.77 5.61
CA GLU A 389 18.75 -7.61 6.70
C GLU A 389 18.94 -6.95 8.09
N HIS A 390 20.09 -6.30 8.31
CA HIS A 390 20.36 -5.64 9.58
C HIS A 390 19.38 -4.50 9.89
N LEU A 391 18.84 -3.79 8.87
CA LEU A 391 17.82 -2.76 9.05
C LEU A 391 16.46 -3.39 9.38
N ASP A 392 16.11 -4.46 8.69
CA ASP A 392 14.86 -5.19 8.94
C ASP A 392 14.83 -5.76 10.37
N GLN A 393 15.93 -6.39 10.81
CA GLN A 393 16.09 -6.89 12.18
C GLN A 393 16.10 -5.77 13.23
N GLN A 394 16.70 -4.62 12.92
CA GLN A 394 16.65 -3.44 13.79
C GLN A 394 15.21 -2.96 14.02
N ILE A 395 14.41 -2.90 12.96
CA ILE A 395 13.00 -2.49 13.04
C ILE A 395 12.20 -3.48 13.89
N ALA A 396 12.38 -4.80 13.66
CA ALA A 396 11.73 -5.84 14.44
C ALA A 396 12.06 -5.71 15.94
N LYS A 397 13.32 -5.48 16.27
CA LYS A 397 13.76 -5.26 17.65
C LYS A 397 13.13 -4.02 18.28
N LEU A 398 13.17 -2.88 17.58
CA LEU A 398 12.54 -1.64 18.06
C LEU A 398 11.03 -1.82 18.28
N LYS A 399 10.37 -2.61 17.43
CA LYS A 399 8.94 -2.92 17.61
C LYS A 399 8.68 -3.74 18.87
N LEU A 400 9.44 -4.81 19.11
CA LEU A 400 9.33 -5.62 20.33
C LEU A 400 9.61 -4.78 21.59
N ASP A 401 10.67 -3.96 21.55
CA ASP A 401 11.02 -3.08 22.65
C ASP A 401 9.88 -2.09 22.96
N SER A 402 9.25 -1.54 21.92
CA SER A 402 8.11 -0.62 22.06
C SER A 402 6.85 -1.29 22.66
N MET A 403 6.72 -2.59 22.49
CA MET A 403 5.64 -3.42 23.05
C MET A 403 5.95 -3.98 24.44
N GLY A 404 7.17 -3.77 24.94
CA GLY A 404 7.64 -4.38 26.19
C GLY A 404 7.81 -5.88 26.12
N VAL A 405 8.00 -6.45 24.91
CA VAL A 405 8.16 -7.89 24.69
C VAL A 405 9.63 -8.25 24.74
N LEU A 406 9.97 -9.18 25.62
CA LEU A 406 11.31 -9.76 25.73
C LEU A 406 11.35 -11.10 24.99
N ILE A 407 12.46 -11.36 24.34
CA ILE A 407 12.75 -12.64 23.67
C ILE A 407 14.04 -13.23 24.19
N ASP A 408 14.23 -14.53 23.96
CA ASP A 408 15.47 -15.23 24.34
C ASP A 408 16.68 -14.69 23.57
N LYS A 409 17.85 -14.92 24.17
CA LYS A 409 19.15 -14.68 23.54
C LYS A 409 19.93 -15.98 23.47
N LEU A 410 20.65 -16.17 22.40
CA LEU A 410 21.55 -17.31 22.27
C LEU A 410 22.65 -17.21 23.35
N THR A 411 23.01 -18.36 23.91
CA THR A 411 24.24 -18.48 24.68
C THR A 411 25.45 -18.50 23.75
N PRO A 412 26.65 -18.16 24.23
CA PRO A 412 27.88 -18.28 23.42
C PRO A 412 28.08 -19.65 22.80
N GLU A 413 27.69 -20.72 23.50
CA GLU A 413 27.75 -22.11 23.03
C GLU A 413 26.78 -22.32 21.85
N GLN A 414 25.55 -21.81 21.95
CA GLN A 414 24.56 -21.86 20.85
C GLN A 414 24.99 -21.05 19.64
N GLU A 415 25.59 -19.86 19.85
CA GLU A 415 26.14 -19.07 18.76
C GLU A 415 27.28 -19.81 18.05
N HIS A 416 28.19 -20.46 18.84
CA HIS A 416 29.27 -21.27 18.28
C HIS A 416 28.74 -22.46 17.48
N TYR A 417 27.75 -23.18 18.01
CA TYR A 417 27.12 -24.31 17.32
C TYR A 417 26.52 -23.90 15.99
N LEU A 418 25.77 -22.80 15.95
CA LEU A 418 25.14 -22.31 14.69
C LEU A 418 26.16 -21.79 13.67
N ALA A 419 27.35 -21.38 14.11
CA ALA A 419 28.44 -20.93 13.24
C ALA A 419 29.42 -22.06 12.84
N SER A 420 29.25 -23.29 13.37
CA SER A 420 30.09 -24.45 13.14
C SER A 420 29.34 -25.52 12.34
N TRP A 421 30.10 -26.47 11.77
CA TRP A 421 29.54 -27.61 11.02
C TRP A 421 29.97 -28.97 11.62
N ASN A 422 30.81 -28.96 12.65
CA ASN A 422 31.50 -30.11 13.18
C ASN A 422 30.87 -30.68 14.49
N GLU A 423 29.76 -30.08 14.89
CA GLU A 423 28.97 -30.56 16.04
C GLU A 423 27.59 -31.04 15.55
N GLY A 424 27.11 -32.11 16.19
CA GLY A 424 25.85 -32.77 15.85
C GLY A 424 26.05 -34.20 15.39
N THR A 425 24.99 -35.01 15.44
CA THR A 425 24.99 -36.42 15.02
C THR A 425 24.60 -36.61 13.60
#